data_bce64ecae4ff4dba094c187e513cf271
#
_entry.id   bce64ecae4ff4dba094c187e513cf271
#
_cell.length_a   1.000
_cell.length_b   1.000
_cell.length_c   1.000
_cell.angle_alpha   90.00
_cell.angle_beta   90.00
_cell.angle_gamma   90.00
#
_symmetry.space_group_name_H-M   'P 1'
#
loop_
_entity.id
_entity.type
_entity.pdbx_description
1 polymer ?
#
loop_
_entity_poly.entity_id
_entity_poly.type
_entity_poly.pdbx_seq_one_letter_code
_entity_poly.pdbx_strand_id
1 'polypeptide(L)'
;MVDSGAGTTVIGPEHVRAVQASEPDPAANYKLADGSIIHNQGRKNFVAATDDWELKTIKAAVTKVDTPLLSVSAVALAGGTVVFSPQGSYIATPNGKQVPLTACKGVYNLKMWVPRNQKYPFQGQA
;
A
#
# COMPACT_ATOMS: atom_id res chain seq x y z
N MET A 1 3.61 4.75 -4.50
CA MET A 1 4.18 4.19 -5.74
C MET A 1 3.78 2.73 -5.85
N VAL A 2 3.38 2.33 -7.02
CA VAL A 2 3.03 0.93 -7.31
C VAL A 2 4.31 0.20 -7.71
N ASP A 3 4.64 -0.88 -7.01
CA ASP A 3 5.94 -1.53 -7.14
C ASP A 3 5.78 -3.04 -7.31
N SER A 4 6.14 -3.55 -8.50
CA SER A 4 6.11 -4.98 -8.80
C SER A 4 7.23 -5.76 -8.09
N GLY A 5 8.29 -5.07 -7.67
CA GLY A 5 9.40 -5.67 -6.94
C GLY A 5 9.15 -5.79 -5.43
N ALA A 6 8.10 -5.18 -4.91
CA ALA A 6 7.78 -5.24 -3.49
C ALA A 6 6.92 -6.47 -3.18
N GLY A 7 7.37 -7.34 -2.32
CA GLY A 7 6.60 -8.52 -1.89
C GLY A 7 5.47 -8.18 -0.92
N THR A 8 5.53 -7.05 -0.27
CA THR A 8 4.49 -6.55 0.63
C THR A 8 4.40 -5.03 0.50
N THR A 9 3.23 -4.48 0.81
CA THR A 9 3.05 -3.03 0.87
C THR A 9 3.83 -2.46 2.05
N VAL A 10 4.52 -1.34 1.81
CA VAL A 10 5.43 -0.74 2.78
C VAL A 10 5.12 0.74 2.89
N ILE A 11 5.09 1.24 4.12
CA ILE A 11 4.96 2.68 4.41
C ILE A 11 6.04 3.10 5.40
N GLY A 12 6.33 4.39 5.43
CA GLY A 12 7.23 4.96 6.43
C GLY A 12 6.52 5.22 7.75
N PRO A 13 7.27 5.42 8.85
CA PRO A 13 6.68 5.66 10.16
C PRO A 13 5.89 6.98 10.23
N GLU A 14 6.16 7.91 9.30
CA GLU A 14 5.46 9.20 9.22
C GLU A 14 4.10 9.09 8.52
N HIS A 15 3.84 8.00 7.81
CA HIS A 15 2.62 7.82 7.05
C HIS A 15 1.51 7.24 7.93
N VAL A 16 0.27 7.65 7.67
CA VAL A 16 -0.93 7.16 8.36
C VAL A 16 -0.77 7.31 9.88
N ARG A 17 -0.55 8.53 10.32
CA ARG A 17 -0.30 8.84 11.74
C ARG A 17 -1.47 8.49 12.66
N ALA A 18 -2.69 8.43 12.12
CA ALA A 18 -3.88 8.09 12.90
C ALA A 18 -3.88 6.65 13.40
N VAL A 19 -3.02 5.79 12.86
CA VAL A 19 -2.93 4.38 13.23
C VAL A 19 -1.57 4.12 13.85
N GLN A 20 -1.58 3.50 15.04
CA GLN A 20 -0.35 3.12 15.71
C GLN A 20 0.18 1.82 15.13
N ALA A 21 1.50 1.75 14.92
CA ALA A 21 2.15 0.54 14.46
C ALA A 21 2.13 -0.53 15.56
N SER A 22 2.03 -1.80 15.14
CA SER A 22 2.23 -2.93 16.04
C SER A 22 3.71 -3.02 16.47
N GLU A 23 4.03 -3.98 17.33
CA GLU A 23 5.41 -4.23 17.73
C GLU A 23 6.28 -4.58 16.51
N PRO A 24 7.55 -4.12 16.49
CA PRO A 24 8.48 -4.52 15.44
C PRO A 24 8.68 -6.03 15.39
N ASP A 25 8.83 -6.54 14.17
CA ASP A 25 9.10 -7.96 13.93
C ASP A 25 10.48 -8.10 13.25
N PRO A 26 11.52 -8.51 13.99
CA PRO A 26 12.86 -8.66 13.41
C PRO A 26 12.91 -9.71 12.28
N ALA A 27 12.00 -10.68 12.28
CA ALA A 27 11.97 -11.69 11.24
C ALA A 27 11.45 -11.13 9.90
N ALA A 28 10.82 -9.96 9.91
CA ALA A 28 10.27 -9.31 8.72
C ALA A 28 11.15 -8.15 8.22
N ASN A 29 12.42 -8.11 8.58
CA ASN A 29 13.35 -7.12 8.06
C ASN A 29 13.58 -7.34 6.55
N TYR A 30 13.89 -6.26 5.83
CA TYR A 30 14.17 -6.30 4.40
C TYR A 30 15.68 -6.23 4.15
N LYS A 31 16.14 -7.06 3.21
CA LYS A 31 17.52 -7.02 2.75
C LYS A 31 17.56 -6.34 1.39
N LEU A 32 18.37 -5.29 1.28
CA LEU A 32 18.59 -4.60 0.01
C LEU A 32 19.62 -5.33 -0.85
N ALA A 33 19.69 -4.95 -2.12
CA ALA A 33 20.60 -5.58 -3.07
C ALA A 33 22.08 -5.41 -2.67
N ASP A 34 22.42 -4.35 -1.95
CA ASP A 34 23.78 -4.09 -1.46
C ASP A 34 24.10 -4.85 -0.16
N GLY A 35 23.17 -5.67 0.34
CA GLY A 35 23.35 -6.43 1.58
C GLY A 35 22.91 -5.71 2.84
N SER A 36 22.61 -4.41 2.76
CA SER A 36 22.11 -3.69 3.93
C SER A 36 20.69 -4.15 4.31
N ILE A 37 20.34 -3.93 5.59
CA ILE A 37 19.08 -4.37 6.14
C ILE A 37 18.24 -3.15 6.52
N ILE A 38 16.98 -3.13 6.08
CA ILE A 38 15.98 -2.18 6.55
C ILE A 38 15.13 -2.88 7.61
N HIS A 39 15.12 -2.31 8.81
CA HIS A 39 14.44 -2.91 9.94
C HIS A 39 12.93 -2.69 9.86
N ASN A 40 12.17 -3.75 10.14
CA ASN A 40 10.74 -3.67 10.31
C ASN A 40 10.42 -2.93 11.60
N GLN A 41 9.54 -1.93 11.52
CA GLN A 41 9.09 -1.12 12.65
C GLN A 41 7.65 -1.44 13.05
N GLY A 42 7.15 -2.59 12.65
CA GLY A 42 5.80 -3.02 12.93
C GLY A 42 4.92 -3.04 11.69
N ARG A 43 3.65 -3.08 11.89
CA ARG A 43 2.64 -3.09 10.82
C ARG A 43 1.54 -2.10 11.15
N LYS A 44 0.91 -1.57 10.10
CA LYS A 44 -0.31 -0.78 10.22
C LYS A 44 -1.37 -1.37 9.30
N ASN A 45 -2.56 -1.57 9.85
CA ASN A 45 -3.74 -1.90 9.08
C ASN A 45 -4.65 -0.67 9.09
N PHE A 46 -5.03 -0.19 7.91
CA PHE A 46 -5.79 1.03 7.82
C PHE A 46 -6.72 1.00 6.62
N VAL A 47 -7.69 1.89 6.64
CA VAL A 47 -8.61 2.10 5.51
C VAL A 47 -8.12 3.28 4.69
N ALA A 48 -8.13 3.12 3.38
CA ALA A 48 -7.90 4.20 2.45
C ALA A 48 -9.00 4.20 1.38
N ALA A 49 -9.28 5.36 0.82
CA ALA A 49 -10.30 5.50 -0.21
C ALA A 49 -9.66 5.87 -1.54
N THR A 50 -10.15 5.29 -2.62
CA THR A 50 -9.83 5.71 -3.98
C THR A 50 -10.63 6.96 -4.36
N ASP A 51 -10.38 7.54 -5.54
CA ASP A 51 -11.06 8.77 -5.97
C ASP A 51 -12.58 8.61 -6.07
N ASP A 52 -13.07 7.42 -6.29
CA ASP A 52 -14.51 7.13 -6.29
C ASP A 52 -15.06 6.82 -4.89
N TRP A 53 -14.27 7.08 -3.86
CA TRP A 53 -14.63 6.83 -2.44
C TRP A 53 -14.90 5.37 -2.10
N GLU A 54 -14.37 4.46 -2.88
CA GLU A 54 -14.41 3.05 -2.51
C GLU A 54 -13.36 2.77 -1.45
N LEU A 55 -13.79 2.27 -0.30
CA LEU A 55 -12.91 2.00 0.83
C LEU A 55 -12.17 0.69 0.62
N LYS A 56 -10.87 0.72 0.90
CA LYS A 56 -9.98 -0.44 0.82
C LYS A 56 -9.23 -0.59 2.12
N THR A 57 -9.12 -1.81 2.61
CA THR A 57 -8.26 -2.12 3.76
C THR A 57 -6.85 -2.39 3.27
N ILE A 58 -5.89 -1.68 3.83
CA ILE A 58 -4.49 -1.79 3.50
C ILE A 58 -3.75 -2.39 4.69
N LYS A 59 -2.96 -3.43 4.44
CA LYS A 59 -2.06 -4.01 5.43
C LYS A 59 -0.64 -3.68 5.00
N ALA A 60 0.05 -2.88 5.78
CA ALA A 60 1.37 -2.40 5.41
C ALA A 60 2.40 -2.70 6.48
N ALA A 61 3.59 -3.08 6.06
CA ALA A 61 4.75 -3.09 6.93
C ALA A 61 5.28 -1.67 7.08
N VAL A 62 5.77 -1.34 8.26
CA VAL A 62 6.36 -0.04 8.55
C VAL A 62 7.87 -0.18 8.53
N THR A 63 8.52 0.58 7.68
CA THR A 63 9.98 0.66 7.61
C THR A 63 10.41 2.08 7.32
N LYS A 64 11.71 2.33 7.34
CA LYS A 64 12.24 3.67 7.04
C LYS A 64 12.25 3.90 5.52
N VAL A 65 11.12 4.31 4.98
CA VAL A 65 10.99 4.72 3.58
C VAL A 65 10.30 6.08 3.52
N ASP A 66 10.65 6.88 2.52
CA ASP A 66 10.06 8.21 2.33
C ASP A 66 8.76 8.14 1.53
N THR A 67 8.67 7.20 0.60
CA THR A 67 7.52 7.04 -0.28
C THR A 67 6.84 5.71 0.01
N PRO A 68 5.52 5.71 0.23
CA PRO A 68 4.78 4.44 0.35
C PRO A 68 4.89 3.61 -0.93
N LEU A 69 5.05 2.30 -0.77
CA LEU A 69 5.16 1.34 -1.87
C LEU A 69 3.99 0.37 -1.81
N LEU A 70 3.12 0.40 -2.82
CA LEU A 70 2.02 -0.54 -2.95
C LEU A 70 2.51 -1.80 -3.68
N SER A 71 2.40 -2.94 -3.03
CA SER A 71 2.84 -4.22 -3.59
C SER A 71 1.86 -4.72 -4.65
N VAL A 72 2.36 -4.97 -5.86
CA VAL A 72 1.56 -5.61 -6.91
C VAL A 72 1.18 -7.03 -6.50
N SER A 73 2.09 -7.76 -5.85
CA SER A 73 1.78 -9.10 -5.34
C SER A 73 0.63 -9.09 -4.34
N ALA A 74 0.61 -8.09 -3.44
CA ALA A 74 -0.48 -7.97 -2.46
C ALA A 74 -1.81 -7.68 -3.15
N VAL A 75 -1.82 -6.84 -4.18
CA VAL A 75 -3.03 -6.57 -4.98
C VAL A 75 -3.51 -7.85 -5.65
N ALA A 76 -2.61 -8.60 -6.25
CA ALA A 76 -2.96 -9.86 -6.94
C ALA A 76 -3.52 -10.90 -5.97
N LEU A 77 -2.92 -11.05 -4.80
CA LEU A 77 -3.40 -11.98 -3.77
C LEU A 77 -4.79 -11.61 -3.27
N ALA A 78 -5.13 -10.32 -3.27
CA ALA A 78 -6.46 -9.84 -2.90
C ALA A 78 -7.48 -9.96 -4.04
N GLY A 79 -7.10 -10.53 -5.19
CA GLY A 79 -7.99 -10.75 -6.32
C GLY A 79 -8.00 -9.62 -7.34
N GLY A 80 -7.13 -8.63 -7.19
CA GLY A 80 -7.00 -7.54 -8.16
C GLY A 80 -6.05 -7.88 -9.29
N THR A 81 -6.06 -7.02 -10.30
CA THR A 81 -5.14 -7.11 -11.45
C THR A 81 -4.52 -5.75 -11.67
N VAL A 82 -3.21 -5.71 -11.83
CA VAL A 82 -2.51 -4.47 -12.16
C VAL A 82 -2.10 -4.52 -13.63
N VAL A 83 -2.51 -3.49 -14.38
CA VAL A 83 -2.22 -3.38 -15.80
C VAL A 83 -1.34 -2.16 -16.04
N PHE A 84 -0.19 -2.39 -16.65
CA PHE A 84 0.71 -1.33 -17.10
C PHE A 84 0.63 -1.27 -18.62
N SER A 85 0.22 -0.13 -19.16
CA SER A 85 -0.02 0.01 -20.60
C SER A 85 0.25 1.45 -21.06
N PRO A 86 0.80 1.64 -22.27
CA PRO A 86 0.95 2.99 -22.83
C PRO A 86 -0.38 3.71 -23.04
N GLN A 87 -1.49 2.98 -23.18
CA GLN A 87 -2.83 3.55 -23.36
C GLN A 87 -3.51 3.91 -22.04
N GLY A 88 -2.89 3.59 -20.91
CA GLY A 88 -3.42 3.88 -19.59
C GLY A 88 -3.23 2.68 -18.65
N SER A 89 -2.61 2.95 -17.51
CA SER A 89 -2.37 1.92 -16.49
C SER A 89 -3.44 2.01 -15.41
N TYR A 90 -3.81 0.87 -14.85
CA TYR A 90 -4.87 0.83 -13.84
C TYR A 90 -4.78 -0.43 -12.98
N ILE A 91 -5.49 -0.39 -11.86
CA ILE A 91 -5.77 -1.56 -11.05
C ILE A 91 -7.23 -1.94 -11.27
N ALA A 92 -7.47 -3.17 -11.70
CA ALA A 92 -8.82 -3.73 -11.77
C ALA A 92 -9.12 -4.42 -10.44
N THR A 93 -10.20 -3.99 -9.78
CA THR A 93 -10.64 -4.60 -8.53
C THR A 93 -11.39 -5.90 -8.80
N PRO A 94 -11.57 -6.78 -7.79
CA PRO A 94 -12.31 -8.03 -8.00
C PRO A 94 -13.72 -7.85 -8.53
N ASN A 95 -14.35 -6.72 -8.26
CA ASN A 95 -15.71 -6.41 -8.75
C ASN A 95 -15.70 -5.72 -10.11
N GLY A 96 -14.57 -5.65 -10.79
CA GLY A 96 -14.46 -5.13 -12.16
C GLY A 96 -14.26 -3.63 -12.29
N LYS A 97 -14.15 -2.88 -11.20
CA LYS A 97 -13.83 -1.46 -11.27
C LYS A 97 -12.37 -1.25 -11.66
N GLN A 98 -12.11 -0.21 -12.43
CA GLN A 98 -10.77 0.18 -12.82
C GLN A 98 -10.37 1.45 -12.08
N VAL A 99 -9.27 1.40 -11.36
CA VAL A 99 -8.71 2.53 -10.63
C VAL A 99 -7.48 3.01 -11.40
N PRO A 100 -7.51 4.20 -12.00
CA PRO A 100 -6.40 4.65 -12.84
C PRO A 100 -5.14 4.91 -12.04
N LEU A 101 -3.99 4.64 -12.68
CA LEU A 101 -2.67 4.98 -12.17
C LEU A 101 -2.11 6.15 -12.96
N THR A 102 -1.33 6.99 -12.29
CA THR A 102 -0.63 8.10 -12.93
C THR A 102 0.83 7.72 -13.16
N ALA A 103 1.28 7.79 -14.40
CA ALA A 103 2.68 7.55 -14.75
C ALA A 103 3.46 8.87 -14.69
N CYS A 104 4.62 8.84 -14.03
CA CYS A 104 5.49 9.99 -13.95
C CYS A 104 6.93 9.51 -13.82
N LYS A 105 7.78 9.89 -14.79
CA LYS A 105 9.23 9.59 -14.77
C LYS A 105 9.53 8.10 -14.56
N GLY A 106 8.75 7.24 -15.23
CA GLY A 106 8.97 5.79 -15.17
C GLY A 106 8.39 5.09 -13.96
N VAL A 107 7.71 5.80 -13.08
CA VAL A 107 7.02 5.20 -11.94
C VAL A 107 5.53 5.40 -12.05
N TYR A 108 4.76 4.51 -11.45
CA TYR A 108 3.31 4.55 -11.44
C TYR A 108 2.81 4.82 -10.03
N ASN A 109 1.86 5.75 -9.92
CA ASN A 109 1.32 6.18 -8.63
C ASN A 109 -0.18 5.94 -8.56
N LEU A 110 -0.63 5.49 -7.42
CA LEU A 110 -2.03 5.39 -7.06
C LEU A 110 -2.35 6.45 -6.01
N LYS A 111 -3.34 7.28 -6.30
CA LYS A 111 -3.81 8.29 -5.37
C LYS A 111 -4.85 7.67 -4.44
N MET A 112 -4.62 7.79 -3.14
CA MET A 112 -5.56 7.32 -2.13
C MET A 112 -5.71 8.37 -1.03
N TRP A 113 -6.90 8.43 -0.48
CA TRP A 113 -7.23 9.29 0.65
C TRP A 113 -7.27 8.45 1.91
N VAL A 114 -6.54 8.89 2.93
CA VAL A 114 -6.50 8.18 4.21
C VAL A 114 -7.32 8.97 5.22
N PRO A 115 -8.48 8.47 5.67
CA PRO A 115 -9.28 9.16 6.67
C PRO A 115 -8.49 9.34 7.97
N ARG A 116 -8.68 10.49 8.61
CA ARG A 116 -8.03 10.77 9.89
C ARG A 116 -8.57 9.91 11.02
N ASN A 117 -9.87 9.60 10.97
CA ASN A 117 -10.48 8.73 11.95
C ASN A 117 -10.56 7.32 11.39
N GLN A 118 -9.63 6.48 11.83
CA GLN A 118 -9.54 5.10 11.38
C GLN A 118 -10.39 4.14 12.20
N LYS A 119 -10.90 4.58 13.34
CA LYS A 119 -11.69 3.67 14.20
C LYS A 119 -13.06 3.38 13.62
N TYR A 120 -13.73 4.42 13.13
CA TYR A 120 -15.13 4.27 12.79
C TYR A 120 -15.38 3.29 11.66
N PRO A 121 -14.77 3.37 10.48
CA PRO A 121 -15.08 2.41 9.43
C PRO A 121 -14.76 0.97 9.84
N PHE A 122 -13.63 0.77 10.54
CA PHE A 122 -13.25 -0.56 10.98
C PHE A 122 -14.23 -1.14 11.99
N GLN A 123 -14.59 -0.37 13.00
CA GLN A 123 -15.47 -0.85 14.06
C GLN A 123 -16.87 -1.12 13.56
N GLY A 124 -17.38 -0.29 12.66
CA GLY A 124 -18.71 -0.46 12.11
C GLY A 124 -18.84 -1.56 11.08
N GLN A 125 -17.71 -2.08 10.58
CA GLN A 125 -17.66 -3.05 9.49
C GLN A 125 -16.92 -4.33 9.85
N ALA A 126 -16.49 -4.42 11.06
CA ALA A 126 -15.72 -5.57 11.52
C ALA A 126 -16.51 -6.87 11.44
#